data_096f0b45d2fd0ad8b4a52df30f59bf88
#
_entry.id   096f0b45d2fd0ad8b4a52df30f59bf88
#
_cell.length_a   1.000
_cell.length_b   1.000
_cell.length_c   1.000
_cell.angle_alpha   90.00
_cell.angle_beta   90.00
_cell.angle_gamma   90.00
#
_symmetry.space_group_name_H-M   'P 1'
#
loop_
_entity.id
_entity.type
_entity.pdbx_description
1 polymer ?
#
loop_
_entity_poly.entity_id
_entity_poly.type
_entity_poly.pdbx_seq_one_letter_code
_entity_poly.pdbx_strand_id
1 'polypeptide(L)'
;IVDVFPMGAELPVRIEFWGDEIASLRLFEPATQRSVKQVKYAVLLPAREAPMGAPEVAERIRAAWEARIARQPAALQPTLRQNLEDDLRPLMQGAPFDRLELYLPWLLPERACLLDYLPSDGRLVLDEPLMLNTAYDRAVEELAQSLTSRAERGDIPPLQPDEYIEPFERVMRHRTSLLLGDPMLAGGKPFPVAQEYELGTRTLRTATGTVADLWQRVYRWQQAGYRIVIATDRPTQVRRALQEASLEGSVELFQGNLGGGFVWDAKQFALLTDGEL
;
A
#
# COMPACT_ATOMS: atom_id res chain seq x y z
N ILE A 1 6.01 -32.45 12.08
CA ILE A 1 5.23 -31.91 10.95
C ILE A 1 4.65 -30.58 11.38
N VAL A 2 4.75 -29.57 10.49
CA VAL A 2 4.16 -28.26 10.68
C VAL A 2 3.34 -27.94 9.43
N ASP A 3 2.09 -27.55 9.63
CA ASP A 3 1.21 -27.08 8.55
C ASP A 3 1.11 -25.55 8.61
N VAL A 4 1.36 -24.89 7.48
CA VAL A 4 1.32 -23.44 7.36
C VAL A 4 0.44 -23.05 6.17
N PHE A 5 -0.47 -22.08 6.39
CA PHE A 5 -1.21 -21.48 5.28
C PHE A 5 -0.59 -20.10 4.99
N PRO A 6 0.31 -19.99 3.99
CA PRO A 6 0.95 -18.73 3.68
C PRO A 6 -0.06 -17.69 3.19
N MET A 7 0.12 -16.43 3.55
CA MET A 7 -0.69 -15.33 3.03
C MET A 7 -0.56 -15.27 1.50
N GLY A 8 -1.69 -15.16 0.81
CA GLY A 8 -1.76 -15.12 -0.66
C GLY A 8 -1.57 -16.46 -1.38
N ALA A 9 -1.39 -17.57 -0.65
CA ALA A 9 -1.34 -18.89 -1.25
C ALA A 9 -2.77 -19.48 -1.41
N GLU A 10 -2.98 -20.28 -2.46
CA GLU A 10 -4.24 -21.00 -2.67
C GLU A 10 -4.37 -22.24 -1.80
N LEU A 11 -3.25 -22.87 -1.44
CA LEU A 11 -3.19 -24.08 -0.65
C LEU A 11 -2.16 -23.97 0.48
N PRO A 12 -2.41 -24.60 1.63
CA PRO A 12 -1.43 -24.70 2.71
C PRO A 12 -0.27 -25.64 2.36
N VAL A 13 0.83 -25.39 3.04
CA VAL A 13 2.07 -26.18 2.93
C VAL A 13 2.24 -27.03 4.16
N ARG A 14 2.47 -28.33 3.97
CA ARG A 14 2.90 -29.26 5.00
C ARG A 14 4.41 -29.41 4.95
N ILE A 15 5.06 -29.13 6.06
CA ILE A 15 6.51 -29.21 6.24
C ILE A 15 6.80 -30.41 7.12
N GLU A 16 7.49 -31.41 6.59
CA GLU A 16 7.96 -32.56 7.36
C GLU A 16 9.43 -32.36 7.74
N PHE A 17 9.72 -32.53 9.00
CA PHE A 17 11.07 -32.47 9.54
C PHE A 17 11.58 -33.87 9.89
N TRP A 18 12.88 -34.08 9.65
CA TRP A 18 13.65 -35.20 10.18
C TRP A 18 14.78 -34.60 11.00
N GLY A 19 14.62 -34.64 12.32
CA GLY A 19 15.48 -33.84 13.21
C GLY A 19 15.33 -32.36 12.89
N ASP A 20 16.44 -31.70 12.60
CA ASP A 20 16.50 -30.25 12.25
C ASP A 20 16.45 -29.99 10.73
N GLU A 21 16.33 -31.05 9.92
CA GLU A 21 16.27 -30.94 8.46
C GLU A 21 14.83 -31.00 7.92
N ILE A 22 14.54 -30.25 6.87
CA ILE A 22 13.28 -30.37 6.15
C ILE A 22 13.35 -31.57 5.20
N ALA A 23 12.63 -32.64 5.55
CA ALA A 23 12.57 -33.86 4.77
C ALA A 23 11.66 -33.74 3.54
N SER A 24 10.52 -33.03 3.64
CA SER A 24 9.64 -32.76 2.51
C SER A 24 8.77 -31.52 2.70
N LEU A 25 8.41 -30.91 1.56
CA LEU A 25 7.42 -29.83 1.47
C LEU A 25 6.30 -30.28 0.51
N ARG A 26 5.06 -30.20 0.96
CA ARG A 26 3.89 -30.63 0.17
C ARG A 26 2.75 -29.63 0.31
N LEU A 27 2.12 -29.28 -0.81
CA LEU A 27 0.82 -28.62 -0.81
C LEU A 27 -0.24 -29.68 -0.51
N PHE A 28 -1.22 -29.33 0.31
CA PHE A 28 -2.30 -30.25 0.66
C PHE A 28 -3.67 -29.57 0.67
N GLU A 29 -4.71 -30.36 0.47
CA GLU A 29 -6.09 -29.91 0.52
C GLU A 29 -6.56 -29.90 2.00
N PRO A 30 -6.98 -28.75 2.54
CA PRO A 30 -7.38 -28.64 3.94
C PRO A 30 -8.53 -29.55 4.35
N ALA A 31 -9.54 -29.70 3.47
CA ALA A 31 -10.75 -30.47 3.75
C ALA A 31 -10.49 -31.99 3.82
N THR A 32 -9.62 -32.49 2.96
CA THR A 32 -9.33 -33.92 2.83
C THR A 32 -8.02 -34.34 3.48
N GLN A 33 -7.17 -33.38 3.84
CA GLN A 33 -5.80 -33.57 4.36
C GLN A 33 -4.88 -34.33 3.37
N ARG A 34 -5.27 -34.48 2.12
CA ARG A 34 -4.49 -35.18 1.10
C ARG A 34 -3.49 -34.25 0.45
N SER A 35 -2.27 -34.77 0.25
CA SER A 35 -1.23 -34.07 -0.50
C SER A 35 -1.66 -33.91 -1.96
N VAL A 36 -1.57 -32.68 -2.47
CA VAL A 36 -1.86 -32.34 -3.86
C VAL A 36 -0.59 -32.36 -4.69
N LYS A 37 0.50 -31.77 -4.17
CA LYS A 37 1.77 -31.62 -4.91
C LYS A 37 2.95 -31.49 -3.96
N GLN A 38 4.07 -32.15 -4.29
CA GLN A 38 5.35 -31.89 -3.64
C GLN A 38 6.01 -30.65 -4.28
N VAL A 39 6.56 -29.76 -3.45
CA VAL A 39 7.24 -28.53 -3.88
C VAL A 39 8.67 -28.51 -3.34
N LYS A 40 9.54 -27.77 -4.01
CA LYS A 40 10.96 -27.65 -3.60
C LYS A 40 11.19 -26.52 -2.61
N TYR A 41 10.32 -25.51 -2.61
CA TYR A 41 10.40 -24.36 -1.71
C TYR A 41 9.00 -23.86 -1.40
N ALA A 42 8.87 -23.16 -0.29
CA ALA A 42 7.69 -22.40 0.07
C ALA A 42 8.12 -21.03 0.62
N VAL A 43 7.38 -19.99 0.28
CA VAL A 43 7.61 -18.64 0.81
C VAL A 43 6.63 -18.43 1.95
N LEU A 44 7.15 -18.29 3.15
CA LEU A 44 6.38 -18.01 4.36
C LEU A 44 6.65 -16.57 4.76
N LEU A 45 5.68 -15.70 4.51
CA LEU A 45 5.77 -14.32 4.94
C LEU A 45 5.47 -14.24 6.44
N PRO A 46 6.14 -13.32 7.18
CA PRO A 46 5.81 -13.09 8.57
C PRO A 46 4.38 -12.57 8.69
N ALA A 47 3.62 -13.08 9.64
CA ALA A 47 2.26 -12.63 9.92
C ALA A 47 2.22 -11.26 10.62
N ARG A 48 3.35 -10.79 11.14
CA ARG A 48 3.52 -9.54 11.88
C ARG A 48 4.86 -8.90 11.53
N GLU A 49 4.93 -7.59 11.63
CA GLU A 49 6.13 -6.82 11.32
C GLU A 49 7.25 -6.98 12.36
N ALA A 50 6.89 -7.31 13.60
CA ALA A 50 7.84 -7.37 14.69
C ALA A 50 8.11 -8.81 15.17
N PRO A 51 9.40 -9.18 15.42
CA PRO A 51 9.74 -10.42 16.07
C PRO A 51 9.29 -10.40 17.54
N MET A 52 8.75 -11.51 18.01
CA MET A 52 8.32 -11.70 19.39
C MET A 52 9.14 -12.83 20.03
N GLY A 53 9.14 -12.88 21.38
CA GLY A 53 9.75 -13.98 22.13
C GLY A 53 11.23 -13.81 22.44
N ALA A 54 11.81 -12.60 22.23
CA ALA A 54 13.20 -12.31 22.59
C ALA A 54 13.26 -11.57 23.95
N PRO A 55 13.83 -12.18 25.00
CA PRO A 55 13.93 -11.55 26.33
C PRO A 55 14.64 -10.20 26.32
N GLU A 56 15.69 -10.04 25.49
CA GLU A 56 16.48 -8.82 25.37
C GLU A 56 15.63 -7.66 24.84
N VAL A 57 14.65 -7.96 24.01
CA VAL A 57 13.69 -6.98 23.49
C VAL A 57 12.77 -6.48 24.61
N ALA A 58 12.26 -7.39 25.42
CA ALA A 58 11.41 -7.05 26.56
C ALA A 58 12.16 -6.15 27.57
N GLU A 59 13.41 -6.43 27.87
CA GLU A 59 14.25 -5.59 28.74
C GLU A 59 14.51 -4.21 28.14
N ARG A 60 14.76 -4.11 26.84
CA ARG A 60 14.92 -2.82 26.15
C ARG A 60 13.64 -1.98 26.22
N ILE A 61 12.48 -2.60 25.99
CA ILE A 61 11.18 -1.92 26.12
C ILE A 61 10.97 -1.47 27.57
N ARG A 62 11.20 -2.36 28.54
CA ARG A 62 11.04 -2.04 29.97
C ARG A 62 11.88 -0.82 30.36
N ALA A 63 13.16 -0.81 30.02
CA ALA A 63 14.06 0.30 30.34
C ALA A 63 13.60 1.63 29.71
N ALA A 64 13.19 1.60 28.45
CA ALA A 64 12.71 2.79 27.75
C ALA A 64 11.40 3.34 28.32
N TRP A 65 10.47 2.47 28.70
CA TRP A 65 9.18 2.85 29.26
C TRP A 65 9.28 3.29 30.72
N GLU A 66 10.06 2.59 31.56
CA GLU A 66 10.31 3.02 32.94
C GLU A 66 10.90 4.43 33.03
N ALA A 67 11.80 4.80 32.12
CA ALA A 67 12.34 6.15 32.05
C ALA A 67 11.26 7.21 31.76
N ARG A 68 10.20 6.85 31.01
CA ARG A 68 9.06 7.72 30.74
C ARG A 68 8.05 7.72 31.89
N ILE A 69 7.76 6.54 32.46
CA ILE A 69 6.84 6.36 33.58
C ILE A 69 7.34 7.15 34.80
N ALA A 70 8.64 7.11 35.09
CA ALA A 70 9.23 7.83 36.21
C ALA A 70 9.02 9.36 36.18
N ARG A 71 8.75 9.92 34.99
CA ARG A 71 8.46 11.34 34.78
C ARG A 71 6.98 11.69 34.95
N GLN A 72 6.11 10.68 35.12
CA GLN A 72 4.69 10.88 35.29
C GLN A 72 4.31 11.16 36.75
N PRO A 73 3.12 11.73 37.01
CA PRO A 73 2.60 11.88 38.36
C PRO A 73 2.62 10.57 39.14
N ALA A 74 3.04 10.61 40.38
CA ALA A 74 3.23 9.45 41.23
C ALA A 74 1.96 8.54 41.30
N ALA A 75 0.77 9.15 41.21
CA ALA A 75 -0.50 8.43 41.22
C ALA A 75 -0.71 7.55 39.98
N LEU A 76 -0.14 7.88 38.81
CA LEU A 76 -0.28 7.13 37.57
C LEU A 76 0.78 6.03 37.41
N GLN A 77 1.93 6.16 38.04
CA GLN A 77 3.05 5.27 37.83
C GLN A 77 2.72 3.79 38.11
N PRO A 78 1.99 3.42 39.19
CA PRO A 78 1.66 2.01 39.42
C PRO A 78 0.82 1.39 38.31
N THR A 79 -0.18 2.12 37.80
CA THR A 79 -1.05 1.66 36.70
C THR A 79 -0.26 1.49 35.40
N LEU A 80 0.59 2.46 35.07
CA LEU A 80 1.43 2.41 33.87
C LEU A 80 2.43 1.23 33.91
N ARG A 81 3.01 0.93 35.09
CA ARG A 81 3.88 -0.25 35.26
C ARG A 81 3.10 -1.55 35.12
N GLN A 82 1.91 -1.61 35.70
CA GLN A 82 1.06 -2.81 35.57
C GLN A 82 0.71 -3.05 34.10
N ASN A 83 0.28 -2.02 33.37
CA ASN A 83 -0.03 -2.12 31.95
C ASN A 83 1.16 -2.59 31.11
N LEU A 84 2.35 -2.08 31.42
CA LEU A 84 3.60 -2.50 30.77
C LEU A 84 3.89 -3.98 31.01
N GLU A 85 3.82 -4.44 32.26
CA GLU A 85 4.10 -5.84 32.58
C GLU A 85 3.06 -6.80 31.99
N ASP A 86 1.79 -6.37 31.91
CA ASP A 86 0.73 -7.16 31.27
C ASP A 86 0.95 -7.31 29.76
N ASP A 87 1.56 -6.32 29.09
CA ASP A 87 1.94 -6.39 27.67
C ASP A 87 3.26 -7.16 27.45
N LEU A 88 4.25 -6.99 28.33
CA LEU A 88 5.54 -7.68 28.19
C LEU A 88 5.40 -9.21 28.42
N ARG A 89 4.45 -9.64 29.19
CA ARG A 89 4.22 -11.08 29.46
C ARG A 89 3.91 -11.86 28.18
N PRO A 90 2.87 -11.52 27.39
CA PRO A 90 2.63 -12.18 26.10
C PRO A 90 3.77 -11.96 25.10
N LEU A 91 4.42 -10.78 25.09
CA LEU A 91 5.57 -10.53 24.24
C LEU A 91 6.70 -11.54 24.46
N MET A 92 7.05 -11.82 25.72
CA MET A 92 8.10 -12.79 26.07
C MET A 92 7.71 -14.23 25.71
N GLN A 93 6.43 -14.52 25.69
CA GLN A 93 5.89 -15.83 25.30
C GLN A 93 5.75 -15.99 23.78
N GLY A 94 6.07 -14.96 22.99
CA GLY A 94 5.84 -14.96 21.56
C GLY A 94 4.36 -14.91 21.17
N ALA A 95 3.48 -14.52 22.11
CA ALA A 95 2.05 -14.48 21.92
C ALA A 95 1.58 -13.07 21.47
N PRO A 96 0.61 -12.98 20.55
CA PRO A 96 0.07 -11.71 20.10
C PRO A 96 -0.76 -11.01 21.21
N PHE A 97 -0.75 -9.69 21.21
CA PHE A 97 -1.61 -8.84 22.05
C PHE A 97 -1.94 -7.52 21.33
N ASP A 98 -3.03 -6.86 21.73
CA ASP A 98 -3.65 -5.77 20.98
C ASP A 98 -2.82 -4.48 20.91
N ARG A 99 -1.84 -4.30 21.79
CA ARG A 99 -1.01 -3.08 21.87
C ARG A 99 0.41 -3.26 21.35
N LEU A 100 0.68 -4.34 20.62
CA LEU A 100 2.03 -4.68 20.14
C LEU A 100 2.64 -3.54 19.31
N GLU A 101 1.84 -2.87 18.50
CA GLU A 101 2.26 -1.78 17.61
C GLU A 101 2.83 -0.57 18.37
N LEU A 102 2.42 -0.36 19.63
CA LEU A 102 2.97 0.71 20.48
C LEU A 102 4.45 0.47 20.84
N TYR A 103 4.92 -0.75 20.70
CA TYR A 103 6.29 -1.13 21.04
C TYR A 103 7.21 -1.23 19.83
N LEU A 104 6.70 -0.99 18.60
CA LEU A 104 7.47 -1.10 17.35
C LEU A 104 8.79 -0.33 17.36
N PRO A 105 8.91 0.91 17.91
CA PRO A 105 10.18 1.62 17.95
C PRO A 105 11.29 0.89 18.71
N TRP A 106 10.91 0.03 19.66
CA TRP A 106 11.87 -0.74 20.47
C TRP A 106 11.98 -2.18 20.02
N LEU A 107 10.96 -2.71 19.34
CA LEU A 107 11.01 -4.03 18.71
C LEU A 107 11.92 -4.03 17.49
N LEU A 108 11.89 -2.95 16.71
CA LEU A 108 12.62 -2.78 15.46
C LEU A 108 13.54 -1.56 15.57
N PRO A 109 14.75 -1.68 16.18
CA PRO A 109 15.66 -0.55 16.33
C PRO A 109 16.19 -0.03 14.99
N GLU A 110 16.33 -0.92 14.01
CA GLU A 110 16.65 -0.60 12.62
C GLU A 110 15.35 -0.65 11.81
N ARG A 111 14.69 0.50 11.71
CA ARG A 111 13.44 0.61 10.94
C ARG A 111 13.76 0.77 9.46
N ALA A 112 13.04 0.03 8.64
CA ALA A 112 13.04 0.18 7.20
C ALA A 112 11.63 0.58 6.73
N CYS A 113 11.58 1.44 5.73
CA CYS A 113 10.34 1.75 5.00
C CYS A 113 10.34 1.05 3.63
N LEU A 114 9.20 1.05 2.95
CA LEU A 114 9.08 0.42 1.63
C LEU A 114 10.14 0.93 0.63
N LEU A 115 10.56 2.18 0.74
CA LEU A 115 11.54 2.79 -0.15
C LEU A 115 12.95 2.24 0.03
N ASP A 116 13.28 1.68 1.21
CA ASP A 116 14.58 1.06 1.46
C ASP A 116 14.77 -0.25 0.66
N TYR A 117 13.65 -0.83 0.18
CA TYR A 117 13.65 -2.00 -0.71
C TYR A 117 13.70 -1.63 -2.19
N LEU A 118 13.67 -0.34 -2.53
CA LEU A 118 13.75 0.09 -3.93
C LEU A 118 15.15 -0.20 -4.49
N PRO A 119 15.27 -0.93 -5.63
CA PRO A 119 16.54 -1.20 -6.27
C PRO A 119 17.30 0.10 -6.61
N SER A 120 18.61 0.02 -6.77
CA SER A 120 19.45 1.19 -7.07
C SER A 120 19.09 1.88 -8.39
N ASP A 121 18.52 1.14 -9.34
CA ASP A 121 17.98 1.61 -10.62
C ASP A 121 16.46 1.81 -10.60
N GLY A 122 15.82 1.55 -9.44
CA GLY A 122 14.39 1.74 -9.22
C GLY A 122 13.99 3.20 -9.40
N ARG A 123 12.77 3.40 -9.90
CA ARG A 123 12.18 4.73 -10.11
C ARG A 123 11.03 4.94 -9.16
N LEU A 124 11.04 6.09 -8.49
CA LEU A 124 9.94 6.51 -7.65
C LEU A 124 9.06 7.50 -8.42
N VAL A 125 7.80 7.16 -8.57
CA VAL A 125 6.77 8.04 -9.14
C VAL A 125 5.88 8.50 -8.00
N LEU A 126 5.75 9.82 -7.83
CA LEU A 126 4.83 10.40 -6.87
C LEU A 126 3.63 10.94 -7.64
N ASP A 127 2.48 10.38 -7.36
CA ASP A 127 1.20 10.82 -7.88
C ASP A 127 0.56 11.78 -6.89
N GLU A 128 0.16 12.98 -7.37
CA GLU A 128 -0.40 14.05 -6.56
C GLU A 128 0.43 14.37 -5.30
N PRO A 129 1.68 14.85 -5.43
CA PRO A 129 2.60 15.02 -4.28
C PRO A 129 2.05 15.91 -3.16
N LEU A 130 1.23 16.91 -3.49
CA LEU A 130 0.56 17.77 -2.50
C LEU A 130 -0.47 17.01 -1.67
N MET A 131 -1.21 16.11 -2.32
CA MET A 131 -2.17 15.25 -1.62
C MET A 131 -1.47 14.23 -0.74
N LEU A 132 -0.32 13.71 -1.18
CA LEU A 132 0.52 12.82 -0.37
C LEU A 132 1.01 13.53 0.90
N ASN A 133 1.48 14.78 0.78
CA ASN A 133 1.91 15.55 1.95
C ASN A 133 0.73 15.80 2.91
N THR A 134 -0.42 16.19 2.39
CA THR A 134 -1.64 16.40 3.20
C THR A 134 -2.07 15.11 3.91
N ALA A 135 -2.01 13.97 3.22
CA ALA A 135 -2.33 12.67 3.81
C ALA A 135 -1.33 12.28 4.91
N TYR A 136 -0.04 12.58 4.71
CA TYR A 136 0.98 12.38 5.72
C TYR A 136 0.73 13.22 6.97
N ASP A 137 0.52 14.54 6.82
CA ASP A 137 0.26 15.45 7.94
C ASP A 137 -0.96 14.98 8.75
N ARG A 138 -2.01 14.56 8.06
CA ARG A 138 -3.21 14.00 8.68
C ARG A 138 -2.92 12.72 9.46
N ALA A 139 -2.13 11.81 8.91
CA ALA A 139 -1.76 10.56 9.60
C ALA A 139 -0.95 10.83 10.87
N VAL A 140 -0.03 11.79 10.81
CA VAL A 140 0.75 12.25 11.98
C VAL A 140 -0.18 12.84 13.04
N GLU A 141 -1.12 13.69 12.65
CA GLU A 141 -2.08 14.31 13.57
C GLU A 141 -3.00 13.28 14.23
N GLU A 142 -3.57 12.34 13.45
CA GLU A 142 -4.42 11.26 13.97
C GLU A 142 -3.66 10.38 14.98
N LEU A 143 -2.40 10.06 14.69
CA LEU A 143 -1.54 9.32 15.62
C LEU A 143 -1.26 10.12 16.88
N ALA A 144 -0.92 11.41 16.76
CA ALA A 144 -0.68 12.31 17.92
C ALA A 144 -1.90 12.37 18.85
N GLN A 145 -3.08 12.54 18.28
CA GLN A 145 -4.36 12.55 19.04
C GLN A 145 -4.60 11.21 19.75
N SER A 146 -4.36 10.09 19.05
CA SER A 146 -4.51 8.75 19.63
C SER A 146 -3.57 8.53 20.81
N LEU A 147 -2.27 8.85 20.65
CA LEU A 147 -1.26 8.71 21.68
C LEU A 147 -1.57 9.62 22.90
N THR A 148 -1.95 10.86 22.65
CA THR A 148 -2.32 11.82 23.69
C THR A 148 -3.52 11.32 24.49
N SER A 149 -4.59 10.91 23.83
CA SER A 149 -5.79 10.39 24.50
C SER A 149 -5.51 9.15 25.36
N ARG A 150 -4.61 8.27 24.91
CA ARG A 150 -4.20 7.08 25.70
C ARG A 150 -3.35 7.49 26.91
N ALA A 151 -2.46 8.47 26.74
CA ALA A 151 -1.64 8.97 27.86
C ALA A 151 -2.50 9.69 28.92
N GLU A 152 -3.50 10.48 28.52
CA GLU A 152 -4.43 11.16 29.41
C GLU A 152 -5.28 10.18 30.24
N ARG A 153 -5.65 9.03 29.67
CA ARG A 153 -6.33 7.96 30.39
C ARG A 153 -5.42 7.15 31.31
N GLY A 154 -4.11 7.35 31.24
CA GLY A 154 -3.12 6.54 31.98
C GLY A 154 -2.93 5.13 31.41
N ASP A 155 -3.27 4.92 30.15
CA ASP A 155 -3.08 3.63 29.47
C ASP A 155 -1.60 3.40 29.13
N ILE A 156 -0.90 4.48 28.71
CA ILE A 156 0.49 4.50 28.29
C ILE A 156 1.21 5.75 28.81
N PRO A 157 2.55 5.77 28.93
CA PRO A 157 3.26 7.04 29.13
C PRO A 157 3.19 7.87 27.83
N PRO A 158 3.44 9.20 27.89
CA PRO A 158 3.49 10.05 26.71
C PRO A 158 4.51 9.54 25.67
N LEU A 159 4.04 9.37 24.44
CA LEU A 159 4.81 8.94 23.27
C LEU A 159 4.64 9.98 22.16
N GLN A 160 5.59 10.05 21.23
CA GLN A 160 5.58 11.03 20.16
C GLN A 160 5.40 10.37 18.78
N PRO A 161 4.69 10.99 17.84
CA PRO A 161 4.48 10.44 16.49
C PRO A 161 5.78 10.16 15.73
N ASP A 162 6.82 10.97 15.89
CA ASP A 162 8.12 10.81 15.23
C ASP A 162 8.89 9.55 15.69
N GLU A 163 8.45 8.93 16.78
CA GLU A 163 8.93 7.61 17.20
C GLU A 163 8.39 6.49 16.28
N TYR A 164 7.30 6.73 15.53
CA TYR A 164 6.56 5.73 14.73
C TYR A 164 6.61 6.01 13.24
N ILE A 165 6.52 7.27 12.84
CA ILE A 165 6.41 7.69 11.45
C ILE A 165 7.70 8.38 11.03
N GLU A 166 8.31 7.92 9.93
CA GLU A 166 9.46 8.58 9.33
C GLU A 166 9.08 9.97 8.81
N PRO A 167 9.94 10.99 8.94
CA PRO A 167 9.69 12.31 8.37
C PRO A 167 9.47 12.25 6.86
N PHE A 168 8.45 12.96 6.36
CA PHE A 168 8.09 12.97 4.94
C PHE A 168 9.26 13.42 4.04
N GLU A 169 10.09 14.34 4.52
CA GLU A 169 11.29 14.80 3.81
C GLU A 169 12.32 13.69 3.61
N ARG A 170 12.41 12.71 4.52
CA ARG A 170 13.28 11.54 4.34
C ARG A 170 12.76 10.67 3.20
N VAL A 171 11.44 10.44 3.16
CA VAL A 171 10.77 9.73 2.04
C VAL A 171 11.07 10.42 0.72
N MET A 172 10.98 11.76 0.70
CA MET A 172 11.17 12.58 -0.50
C MET A 172 12.63 12.69 -0.96
N ARG A 173 13.61 12.44 -0.09
CA ARG A 173 15.04 12.42 -0.47
C ARG A 173 15.42 11.16 -1.26
N HIS A 174 14.62 10.11 -1.18
CA HIS A 174 14.80 8.96 -2.03
C HIS A 174 14.49 9.34 -3.49
N ARG A 175 15.39 9.04 -4.37
CA ARG A 175 15.45 9.23 -5.82
C ARG A 175 14.09 9.34 -6.52
N THR A 176 13.36 10.43 -6.28
CA THR A 176 12.15 10.73 -7.02
C THR A 176 12.50 10.94 -8.48
N SER A 177 11.92 10.14 -9.35
CA SER A 177 12.18 10.19 -10.79
C SER A 177 11.12 10.96 -11.54
N LEU A 178 9.90 10.99 -11.02
CA LEU A 178 8.76 11.62 -11.69
C LEU A 178 7.73 12.10 -10.64
N LEU A 179 7.26 13.32 -10.84
CA LEU A 179 6.10 13.86 -10.14
C LEU A 179 4.95 13.94 -11.14
N LEU A 180 3.81 13.37 -10.76
CA LEU A 180 2.56 13.51 -11.49
C LEU A 180 1.64 14.41 -10.65
N GLY A 181 0.97 15.35 -11.28
CA GLY A 181 0.06 16.22 -10.55
C GLY A 181 -0.81 17.05 -11.48
N ASP A 182 -1.93 17.53 -10.96
CA ASP A 182 -2.80 18.49 -11.65
C ASP A 182 -2.17 19.87 -11.54
N PRO A 183 -1.91 20.56 -12.67
CA PRO A 183 -1.40 21.93 -12.66
C PRO A 183 -2.32 22.94 -11.95
N MET A 184 -3.62 22.65 -11.86
CA MET A 184 -4.59 23.48 -11.14
C MET A 184 -4.44 23.41 -9.61
N LEU A 185 -3.83 22.35 -9.08
CA LEU A 185 -3.55 22.17 -7.66
C LEU A 185 -2.15 22.67 -7.26
N ALA A 186 -1.35 23.10 -8.23
CA ALA A 186 0.03 23.55 -8.03
C ALA A 186 0.14 24.96 -7.40
N GLY A 187 -0.54 25.19 -6.30
CA GLY A 187 -0.49 26.43 -5.51
C GLY A 187 0.85 26.70 -4.80
N GLY A 188 1.87 25.95 -5.10
CA GLY A 188 3.25 26.05 -4.64
C GLY A 188 4.05 24.86 -5.14
N LYS A 189 5.33 25.06 -5.43
CA LYS A 189 6.23 23.97 -5.82
C LYS A 189 6.88 23.39 -4.56
N PRO A 190 6.24 22.45 -3.83
CA PRO A 190 6.81 21.90 -2.58
C PRO A 190 8.06 21.07 -2.84
N PHE A 191 8.31 20.72 -4.12
CA PHE A 191 9.42 19.88 -4.53
C PHE A 191 10.25 20.55 -5.61
N PRO A 192 11.60 20.56 -5.49
CA PRO A 192 12.45 21.04 -6.57
C PRO A 192 12.33 20.08 -7.77
N VAL A 193 11.97 20.61 -8.92
CA VAL A 193 11.89 19.87 -10.19
C VAL A 193 12.93 20.41 -11.16
N ALA A 194 13.65 19.50 -11.84
CA ALA A 194 14.66 19.85 -12.83
C ALA A 194 14.00 20.30 -14.16
N GLN A 195 12.88 19.69 -14.49
CA GLN A 195 12.13 19.99 -15.71
C GLN A 195 10.64 19.70 -15.52
N GLU A 196 9.80 20.55 -16.10
CA GLU A 196 8.36 20.44 -16.03
C GLU A 196 7.78 20.24 -17.43
N TYR A 197 6.79 19.35 -17.53
CA TYR A 197 6.08 19.07 -18.78
C TYR A 197 4.58 19.18 -18.53
N GLU A 198 3.90 19.99 -19.34
CA GLU A 198 2.45 20.01 -19.38
C GLU A 198 1.96 19.09 -20.50
N LEU A 199 1.22 18.06 -20.15
CA LEU A 199 0.72 17.09 -21.13
C LEU A 199 -0.51 17.60 -21.87
N GLY A 200 -1.29 18.49 -21.26
CA GLY A 200 -2.54 19.01 -21.83
C GLY A 200 -3.58 17.92 -22.08
N THR A 201 -3.56 16.86 -21.27
CA THR A 201 -4.58 15.80 -21.35
C THR A 201 -5.87 16.25 -20.69
N ARG A 202 -7.00 15.79 -21.23
CA ARG A 202 -8.33 16.04 -20.65
C ARG A 202 -8.97 14.70 -20.29
N THR A 203 -9.42 14.56 -19.05
CA THR A 203 -10.21 13.39 -18.62
C THR A 203 -11.50 13.33 -19.41
N LEU A 204 -11.84 12.16 -19.91
CA LEU A 204 -13.16 11.90 -20.44
C LEU A 204 -14.10 11.73 -19.25
N ARG A 205 -14.74 12.82 -18.84
CA ARG A 205 -15.86 12.68 -17.91
C ARG A 205 -16.93 11.85 -18.61
N THR A 206 -17.53 10.90 -17.90
CA THR A 206 -18.80 10.27 -18.27
C THR A 206 -19.78 11.41 -18.55
N ALA A 207 -19.88 11.80 -19.80
CA ALA A 207 -20.87 12.80 -20.17
C ALA A 207 -22.23 12.18 -19.82
N THR A 208 -23.14 12.98 -19.33
CA THR A 208 -24.57 12.68 -19.20
C THR A 208 -25.21 12.46 -20.60
N GLY A 209 -24.55 11.68 -21.46
CA GLY A 209 -24.89 11.41 -22.84
C GLY A 209 -25.18 9.94 -23.06
N THR A 210 -25.87 9.65 -24.13
CA THR A 210 -26.14 8.28 -24.56
C THR A 210 -24.91 7.63 -25.18
N VAL A 211 -24.88 6.31 -25.27
CA VAL A 211 -23.84 5.55 -26.01
C VAL A 211 -23.72 6.04 -27.46
N ALA A 212 -24.82 6.52 -28.06
CA ALA A 212 -24.82 7.13 -29.40
C ALA A 212 -23.97 8.40 -29.46
N ASP A 213 -23.99 9.25 -28.43
CA ASP A 213 -23.18 10.46 -28.35
C ASP A 213 -21.68 10.15 -28.26
N LEU A 214 -21.34 9.04 -27.59
CA LEU A 214 -19.97 8.55 -27.53
C LEU A 214 -19.48 8.12 -28.92
N TRP A 215 -20.26 7.33 -29.65
CA TRP A 215 -19.88 6.89 -31.01
C TRP A 215 -19.78 8.06 -31.99
N GLN A 216 -20.62 9.07 -31.87
CA GLN A 216 -20.47 10.33 -32.64
C GLN A 216 -19.16 11.04 -32.32
N ARG A 217 -18.74 11.03 -31.05
CA ARG A 217 -17.46 11.60 -30.65
C ARG A 217 -16.28 10.81 -31.21
N VAL A 218 -16.34 9.48 -31.12
CA VAL A 218 -15.34 8.58 -31.71
C VAL A 218 -15.24 8.82 -33.23
N TYR A 219 -16.37 8.94 -33.93
CA TYR A 219 -16.39 9.25 -35.36
C TYR A 219 -15.71 10.59 -35.68
N ARG A 220 -16.00 11.65 -34.89
CA ARG A 220 -15.33 12.95 -35.06
C ARG A 220 -13.83 12.88 -34.85
N TRP A 221 -13.37 12.14 -33.86
CA TRP A 221 -11.94 11.90 -33.64
C TRP A 221 -11.29 11.15 -34.78
N GLN A 222 -11.96 10.14 -35.30
CA GLN A 222 -11.49 9.42 -36.49
C GLN A 222 -11.30 10.36 -37.68
N GLN A 223 -12.29 11.19 -37.95
CA GLN A 223 -12.22 12.19 -39.05
C GLN A 223 -11.11 13.23 -38.80
N ALA A 224 -10.80 13.55 -37.56
CA ALA A 224 -9.74 14.43 -37.16
C ALA A 224 -8.35 13.77 -37.09
N GLY A 225 -8.23 12.48 -37.46
CA GLY A 225 -6.96 11.77 -37.51
C GLY A 225 -6.44 11.28 -36.15
N TYR A 226 -7.31 11.18 -35.14
CA TYR A 226 -6.90 10.65 -33.84
C TYR A 226 -6.65 9.15 -33.90
N ARG A 227 -5.60 8.73 -33.22
CA ARG A 227 -5.44 7.33 -32.79
C ARG A 227 -6.36 7.07 -31.61
N ILE A 228 -7.27 6.13 -31.76
CA ILE A 228 -8.28 5.83 -30.75
C ILE A 228 -8.05 4.43 -30.21
N VAL A 229 -7.92 4.31 -28.89
CA VAL A 229 -7.73 3.04 -28.18
C VAL A 229 -8.88 2.86 -27.19
N ILE A 230 -9.43 1.67 -27.11
CA ILE A 230 -10.39 1.27 -26.07
C ILE A 230 -9.78 0.15 -25.24
N ALA A 231 -9.56 0.40 -23.96
CA ALA A 231 -9.15 -0.59 -22.97
C ALA A 231 -10.41 -1.17 -22.31
N THR A 232 -10.63 -2.48 -22.43
CA THR A 232 -11.87 -3.12 -21.96
C THR A 232 -11.64 -4.56 -21.52
N ASP A 233 -12.37 -4.99 -20.49
CA ASP A 233 -12.44 -6.39 -20.09
C ASP A 233 -13.44 -7.19 -20.95
N ARG A 234 -14.22 -6.49 -21.82
CA ARG A 234 -15.28 -7.07 -22.66
C ARG A 234 -15.05 -6.86 -24.17
N PRO A 235 -13.88 -7.25 -24.73
CA PRO A 235 -13.51 -6.89 -26.10
C PRO A 235 -14.48 -7.40 -27.17
N THR A 236 -15.14 -8.53 -26.94
CA THR A 236 -16.12 -9.08 -27.89
C THR A 236 -17.38 -8.23 -27.98
N GLN A 237 -17.86 -7.71 -26.85
CA GLN A 237 -19.04 -6.84 -26.83
C GLN A 237 -18.74 -5.49 -27.48
N VAL A 238 -17.58 -4.90 -27.14
CA VAL A 238 -17.15 -3.63 -27.70
C VAL A 238 -16.93 -3.74 -29.21
N ARG A 239 -16.33 -4.81 -29.70
CA ARG A 239 -16.16 -5.05 -31.14
C ARG A 239 -17.50 -5.09 -31.88
N ARG A 240 -18.50 -5.76 -31.30
CA ARG A 240 -19.84 -5.79 -31.88
C ARG A 240 -20.47 -4.40 -31.94
N ALA A 241 -20.36 -3.61 -30.87
CA ALA A 241 -20.86 -2.22 -30.84
C ALA A 241 -20.16 -1.34 -31.87
N LEU A 242 -18.85 -1.49 -32.07
CA LEU A 242 -18.08 -0.79 -33.10
C LEU A 242 -18.54 -1.18 -34.52
N GLN A 243 -18.86 -2.46 -34.76
CA GLN A 243 -19.44 -2.95 -36.04
C GLN A 243 -20.80 -2.31 -36.30
N GLU A 244 -21.70 -2.33 -35.32
CA GLU A 244 -23.02 -1.69 -35.38
C GLU A 244 -22.93 -0.18 -35.64
N ALA A 245 -21.91 0.47 -35.11
CA ALA A 245 -21.61 1.90 -35.32
C ALA A 245 -20.82 2.21 -36.62
N SER A 246 -20.44 1.18 -37.41
CA SER A 246 -19.56 1.31 -38.59
C SER A 246 -18.21 1.96 -38.31
N LEU A 247 -17.64 1.71 -37.12
CA LEU A 247 -16.34 2.22 -36.65
C LEU A 247 -15.28 1.11 -36.56
N GLU A 248 -15.56 -0.10 -37.07
CA GLU A 248 -14.63 -1.20 -37.10
C GLU A 248 -13.37 -0.83 -37.92
N GLY A 249 -12.18 -1.15 -37.40
CA GLY A 249 -10.91 -0.79 -38.03
C GLY A 249 -10.40 0.64 -37.72
N SER A 250 -11.22 1.48 -37.11
CA SER A 250 -10.85 2.86 -36.71
C SER A 250 -10.38 2.97 -35.27
N VAL A 251 -10.54 1.89 -34.49
CA VAL A 251 -10.30 1.84 -33.04
C VAL A 251 -9.47 0.61 -32.74
N GLU A 252 -8.40 0.83 -31.98
CA GLU A 252 -7.59 -0.27 -31.43
C GLU A 252 -8.23 -0.77 -30.11
N LEU A 253 -8.44 -2.09 -30.01
CA LEU A 253 -8.92 -2.71 -28.78
C LEU A 253 -7.77 -3.29 -27.98
N PHE A 254 -7.65 -2.89 -26.73
CA PHE A 254 -6.71 -3.44 -25.76
C PHE A 254 -7.49 -4.17 -24.66
N GLN A 255 -7.12 -5.41 -24.39
CA GLN A 255 -7.71 -6.16 -23.29
C GLN A 255 -7.04 -5.76 -21.98
N GLY A 256 -7.79 -5.15 -21.09
CA GLY A 256 -7.34 -4.70 -19.78
C GLY A 256 -8.25 -3.62 -19.21
N ASN A 257 -8.12 -3.39 -17.92
CA ASN A 257 -8.90 -2.39 -17.19
C ASN A 257 -8.02 -1.21 -16.82
N LEU A 258 -8.55 0.01 -17.06
CA LEU A 258 -7.97 1.27 -16.63
C LEU A 258 -9.04 2.10 -15.92
N GLY A 259 -8.62 2.90 -14.94
CA GLY A 259 -9.52 3.66 -14.07
C GLY A 259 -10.31 4.79 -14.75
N GLY A 260 -9.93 5.19 -15.96
CA GLY A 260 -10.65 6.22 -16.74
C GLY A 260 -9.97 6.57 -18.04
N GLY A 261 -10.76 7.07 -18.98
CA GLY A 261 -10.30 7.51 -20.30
C GLY A 261 -9.81 8.97 -20.30
N PHE A 262 -9.03 9.30 -21.32
CA PHE A 262 -8.54 10.65 -21.55
C PHE A 262 -8.35 10.97 -23.04
N VAL A 263 -8.29 12.25 -23.33
CA VAL A 263 -7.94 12.78 -24.66
C VAL A 263 -6.67 13.59 -24.54
N TRP A 264 -5.76 13.37 -25.48
CA TRP A 264 -4.53 14.13 -25.65
C TRP A 264 -4.53 14.84 -27.00
N ASP A 265 -5.10 16.03 -27.04
CA ASP A 265 -5.32 16.76 -28.29
C ASP A 265 -4.01 17.05 -29.05
N ALA A 266 -2.94 17.41 -28.33
CA ALA A 266 -1.63 17.68 -28.93
C ALA A 266 -0.99 16.48 -29.64
N LYS A 267 -1.43 15.27 -29.32
CA LYS A 267 -0.96 14.01 -29.93
C LYS A 267 -2.04 13.32 -30.77
N GLN A 268 -3.19 13.94 -30.92
CA GLN A 268 -4.35 13.34 -31.59
C GLN A 268 -4.60 11.91 -31.10
N PHE A 269 -4.64 11.74 -29.77
CA PHE A 269 -4.80 10.45 -29.10
C PHE A 269 -6.01 10.47 -28.18
N ALA A 270 -6.82 9.43 -28.24
CA ALA A 270 -7.95 9.24 -27.33
C ALA A 270 -7.91 7.81 -26.75
N LEU A 271 -7.98 7.71 -25.43
CA LEU A 271 -8.15 6.46 -24.71
C LEU A 271 -9.53 6.45 -24.07
N LEU A 272 -10.27 5.38 -24.29
CA LEU A 272 -11.56 5.09 -23.66
C LEU A 272 -11.42 3.84 -22.80
N THR A 273 -12.27 3.73 -21.79
CA THR A 273 -12.34 2.55 -20.91
C THR A 273 -13.77 2.06 -20.78
N ASP A 274 -13.98 0.97 -20.06
CA ASP A 274 -15.32 0.47 -19.74
C ASP A 274 -16.18 1.50 -18.96
N GLY A 275 -15.55 2.49 -18.32
CA GLY A 275 -16.23 3.56 -17.59
C GLY A 275 -16.91 4.60 -18.47
N GLU A 276 -16.47 4.76 -19.73
CA GLU A 276 -17.07 5.66 -20.70
C GLU A 276 -18.02 4.94 -21.67
N LEU A 277 -17.97 3.62 -21.74
CA LEU A 277 -18.81 2.76 -22.56
C LEU A 277 -20.12 2.38 -21.86
#